data_48ee2c4a7806aa71ccd87d9475769a13
#
_entry.id   48ee2c4a7806aa71ccd87d9475769a13
#
_cell.length_a   1.000
_cell.length_b   1.000
_cell.length_c   1.000
_cell.angle_alpha   90.00
_cell.angle_beta   90.00
_cell.angle_gamma   90.00
#
_symmetry.space_group_name_H-M   'P 1'
#
loop_
_entity.id
_entity.type
_entity.pdbx_description
1 polymer ?
#
loop_
_entity_poly.entity_id
_entity_poly.type
_entity_poly.pdbx_seq_one_letter_code
_entity_poly.pdbx_strand_id
1 'polypeptide(L)'
;LYYYNPTAGTILFIALMIMFEIFVEVTDMISRKYKPILTIVNIFIDSDKLPKIKFLDRYRKRRSPQKAMRDHLIIALCFLLVIVGVGYFMTSKDTPLPIKTETVQSPYTKSGDSELLNNIYARLDTSYKNKDEEDECQLVAAYFVCDYYTFVDKKKNEIGGVDYMYSEMVENFSQYAQTSFYSYKNQYPELEVLKYNIISYSPSKVTIAGLEDNDYYNILISLTFNEEIEGLNSTVNVTVVRVEDRYYVCGLDNA
;
A
#
# COMPACT_ATOMS: atom_id res chain seq x y z
N LEU A 1 2.69 -4.80 11.52
CA LEU A 1 3.28 -5.95 12.25
C LEU A 1 3.16 -7.20 11.37
N TYR A 2 4.24 -7.59 10.71
CA TYR A 2 4.28 -8.87 9.99
C TYR A 2 4.16 -10.01 10.99
N TYR A 3 3.04 -10.69 11.01
CA TYR A 3 2.89 -11.94 11.75
C TYR A 3 3.79 -12.99 11.09
N TYR A 4 4.95 -13.24 11.70
CA TYR A 4 5.81 -14.35 11.35
C TYR A 4 5.08 -15.65 11.77
N ASN A 5 4.58 -16.39 10.78
CA ASN A 5 4.00 -17.71 11.03
C ASN A 5 5.16 -18.73 11.08
N PRO A 6 5.53 -19.24 12.26
CA PRO A 6 6.69 -20.14 12.42
C PRO A 6 6.52 -21.43 11.62
N THR A 7 5.30 -21.88 11.34
CA THR A 7 5.04 -23.09 10.55
C THR A 7 5.36 -22.88 9.07
N ALA A 8 5.11 -21.69 8.52
CA ALA A 8 5.45 -21.37 7.13
C ALA A 8 6.98 -21.32 6.92
N GLY A 9 7.73 -20.79 7.87
CA GLY A 9 9.19 -20.78 7.86
C GLY A 9 9.79 -22.19 7.91
N THR A 10 9.23 -23.06 8.73
CA THR A 10 9.67 -24.46 8.85
C THR A 10 9.42 -25.24 7.56
N ILE A 11 8.26 -25.07 6.94
CA ILE A 11 7.91 -25.71 5.67
C ILE A 11 8.84 -25.22 4.55
N LEU A 12 9.12 -23.91 4.49
CA LEU A 12 10.04 -23.34 3.51
C LEU A 12 11.47 -23.88 3.69
N PHE A 13 11.94 -24.01 4.94
CA PHE A 13 13.25 -24.56 5.23
C PHE A 13 13.36 -26.02 4.81
N ILE A 14 12.36 -26.85 5.11
CA ILE A 14 12.31 -28.26 4.68
C ILE A 14 12.31 -28.36 3.15
N ALA A 15 11.52 -27.52 2.46
CA ALA A 15 11.48 -27.48 1.01
C ALA A 15 12.83 -27.10 0.39
N LEU A 16 13.53 -26.12 0.97
CA LEU A 16 14.88 -25.73 0.54
C LEU A 16 15.92 -26.84 0.75
N MET A 17 15.84 -27.59 1.86
CA MET A 17 16.73 -28.73 2.11
C MET A 17 16.51 -29.84 1.09
N ILE A 18 15.26 -30.15 0.78
CA ILE A 18 14.92 -31.15 -0.25
C ILE A 18 15.40 -30.69 -1.65
N MET A 19 15.23 -29.41 -1.96
CA MET A 19 15.74 -28.82 -3.20
C MET A 19 17.25 -28.96 -3.33
N PHE A 20 17.98 -28.70 -2.25
CA PHE A 20 19.44 -28.81 -2.25
C PHE A 20 19.89 -30.26 -2.49
N GLU A 21 19.25 -31.25 -1.87
CA GLU A 21 19.55 -32.68 -2.13
C GLU A 21 19.29 -33.07 -3.58
N ILE A 22 18.17 -32.63 -4.16
CA ILE A 22 17.83 -32.88 -5.57
C ILE A 22 18.85 -32.25 -6.50
N PHE A 23 19.25 -31.01 -6.23
CA PHE A 23 20.25 -30.29 -7.02
C PHE A 23 21.60 -31.02 -7.00
N VAL A 24 22.03 -31.53 -5.85
CA VAL A 24 23.26 -32.32 -5.71
C VAL A 24 23.17 -33.64 -6.49
N GLU A 25 22.05 -34.34 -6.44
CA GLU A 25 21.87 -35.59 -7.19
C GLU A 25 21.78 -35.38 -8.71
N VAL A 26 21.10 -34.32 -9.16
CA VAL A 26 20.99 -33.96 -10.58
C VAL A 26 22.35 -33.55 -11.14
N THR A 27 23.12 -32.77 -10.39
CA THR A 27 24.49 -32.37 -10.81
C THR A 27 25.43 -33.58 -10.87
N ASP A 28 25.30 -34.55 -9.97
CA ASP A 28 26.09 -35.78 -10.01
C ASP A 28 25.69 -36.70 -11.17
N MET A 29 24.40 -36.78 -11.50
CA MET A 29 23.89 -37.52 -12.67
C MET A 29 24.35 -36.91 -13.99
N ILE A 30 24.31 -35.58 -14.11
CA ILE A 30 24.83 -34.83 -15.26
C ILE A 30 26.34 -35.04 -15.38
N SER A 31 27.06 -34.96 -14.28
CA SER A 31 28.50 -35.19 -14.22
C SER A 31 28.89 -36.58 -14.74
N ARG A 32 28.11 -37.61 -14.45
CA ARG A 32 28.37 -38.99 -14.91
C ARG A 32 28.04 -39.20 -16.39
N LYS A 33 26.99 -38.59 -16.91
CA LYS A 33 26.51 -38.77 -18.28
C LYS A 33 27.32 -37.96 -19.28
N TYR A 34 27.90 -36.85 -18.86
CA TYR A 34 28.62 -35.90 -19.72
C TYR A 34 30.08 -35.74 -19.31
N LYS A 35 30.73 -36.81 -18.81
CA LYS A 35 32.16 -36.82 -18.46
C LYS A 35 33.08 -36.12 -19.45
N PRO A 36 32.92 -36.22 -20.79
CA PRO A 36 33.85 -35.55 -21.72
C PRO A 36 33.70 -34.02 -21.73
N ILE A 37 32.54 -33.47 -21.43
CA ILE A 37 32.33 -32.00 -21.43
C ILE A 37 32.80 -31.37 -20.10
N LEU A 38 32.70 -32.11 -19.00
CA LEU A 38 33.13 -31.65 -17.67
C LEU A 38 34.67 -31.61 -17.51
N THR A 39 35.41 -32.28 -18.39
CA THR A 39 36.89 -32.17 -18.37
C THR A 39 37.35 -30.75 -18.68
N ILE A 40 36.55 -29.96 -19.42
CA ILE A 40 36.84 -28.56 -19.72
C ILE A 40 36.50 -27.64 -18.54
N VAL A 41 35.45 -28.00 -17.74
CA VAL A 41 35.01 -27.22 -16.59
C VAL A 41 35.83 -27.51 -15.34
N ASN A 42 36.38 -28.75 -15.20
CA ASN A 42 37.22 -29.15 -14.08
C ASN A 42 38.61 -28.44 -14.02
N ILE A 43 38.95 -27.68 -15.05
CA ILE A 43 40.16 -26.80 -14.97
C ILE A 43 39.91 -25.61 -14.02
N PHE A 44 38.65 -25.30 -13.68
CA PHE A 44 38.30 -24.14 -12.86
C PHE A 44 37.83 -24.46 -11.43
N ILE A 45 37.53 -25.75 -11.10
CA ILE A 45 37.08 -26.11 -9.78
C ILE A 45 37.94 -27.25 -9.24
N ASP A 46 38.83 -26.90 -8.33
CA ASP A 46 39.68 -27.85 -7.57
C ASP A 46 38.80 -28.75 -6.72
N SER A 47 38.49 -29.95 -7.23
CA SER A 47 37.50 -30.88 -6.66
C SER A 47 37.94 -31.52 -5.33
N ASP A 48 39.20 -31.30 -4.90
CA ASP A 48 39.75 -31.89 -3.66
C ASP A 48 39.39 -31.14 -2.37
N LYS A 49 38.74 -29.96 -2.50
CA LYS A 49 38.39 -29.09 -1.36
C LYS A 49 36.94 -29.24 -0.88
N LEU A 50 36.11 -30.03 -1.55
CA LEU A 50 34.73 -30.25 -1.10
C LEU A 50 34.66 -31.32 0.01
N PRO A 51 33.99 -31.04 1.13
CA PRO A 51 33.89 -32.02 2.22
C PRO A 51 33.15 -33.27 1.74
N LYS A 52 33.82 -34.43 1.82
CA LYS A 52 33.21 -35.74 1.52
C LYS A 52 32.14 -36.04 2.55
N ILE A 53 30.88 -35.85 2.21
CA ILE A 53 29.75 -36.16 3.09
C ILE A 53 29.57 -37.66 3.12
N LYS A 54 30.08 -38.32 4.17
CA LYS A 54 30.09 -39.80 4.38
C LYS A 54 28.69 -40.45 4.32
N PHE A 55 27.63 -39.67 4.48
CA PHE A 55 26.24 -40.12 4.42
C PHE A 55 25.82 -40.48 2.97
N LEU A 56 26.23 -39.72 1.98
CA LEU A 56 25.91 -39.95 0.57
C LEU A 56 26.57 -41.19 -0.01
N ASP A 57 27.77 -41.58 0.45
CA ASP A 57 28.48 -42.79 -0.03
C ASP A 57 27.79 -44.08 0.39
N ARG A 58 27.11 -44.08 1.55
CA ARG A 58 26.37 -45.25 2.06
C ARG A 58 25.06 -45.49 1.29
N TYR A 59 24.44 -44.42 0.80
CA TYR A 59 23.23 -44.49 0.00
C TYR A 59 23.48 -44.96 -1.45
N ARG A 60 24.63 -44.62 -1.99
CA ARG A 60 25.06 -44.88 -3.36
C ARG A 60 25.34 -46.36 -3.67
N LYS A 61 25.83 -47.13 -2.68
CA LYS A 61 26.32 -48.51 -2.88
C LYS A 61 25.26 -49.60 -3.01
N ARG A 62 23.97 -49.31 -2.80
CA ARG A 62 22.93 -50.37 -2.66
C ARG A 62 21.75 -50.32 -3.63
N ARG A 63 21.73 -49.46 -4.63
CA ARG A 63 20.54 -49.34 -5.50
C ARG A 63 20.76 -49.85 -6.92
N SER A 64 19.81 -50.68 -7.40
CA SER A 64 19.73 -51.04 -8.83
C SER A 64 19.32 -49.81 -9.64
N PRO A 65 19.76 -49.67 -10.93
CA PRO A 65 19.47 -48.49 -11.75
C PRO A 65 17.96 -48.24 -11.94
N GLN A 66 17.14 -49.30 -11.93
CA GLN A 66 15.68 -49.19 -12.05
C GLN A 66 15.02 -48.57 -10.77
N LYS A 67 15.54 -48.92 -9.57
CA LYS A 67 15.04 -48.28 -8.34
C LYS A 67 15.46 -46.81 -8.25
N ALA A 68 16.67 -46.49 -8.67
CA ALA A 68 17.12 -45.08 -8.72
C ALA A 68 16.24 -44.21 -9.63
N MET A 69 15.89 -44.74 -10.82
CA MET A 69 15.02 -44.02 -11.78
C MET A 69 13.60 -43.80 -11.22
N ARG A 70 13.02 -44.78 -10.52
CA ARG A 70 11.70 -44.65 -9.89
C ARG A 70 11.71 -43.61 -8.76
N ASP A 71 12.77 -43.62 -7.94
CA ASP A 71 12.88 -42.69 -6.84
C ASP A 71 13.09 -41.24 -7.34
N HIS A 72 13.81 -41.05 -8.44
CA HIS A 72 13.94 -39.73 -9.09
C HIS A 72 12.61 -39.23 -9.64
N LEU A 73 11.80 -40.14 -10.19
CA LEU A 73 10.47 -39.79 -10.72
C LEU A 73 9.52 -39.38 -9.57
N ILE A 74 9.58 -40.06 -8.43
CA ILE A 74 8.80 -39.70 -7.24
C ILE A 74 9.24 -38.35 -6.69
N ILE A 75 10.56 -38.08 -6.60
CA ILE A 75 11.10 -36.81 -6.12
C ILE A 75 10.68 -35.67 -7.06
N ALA A 76 10.76 -35.86 -8.39
CA ALA A 76 10.33 -34.87 -9.38
C ALA A 76 8.82 -34.58 -9.26
N LEU A 77 7.99 -35.60 -9.01
CA LEU A 77 6.55 -35.42 -8.80
C LEU A 77 6.26 -34.66 -7.51
N CYS A 78 6.95 -34.98 -6.41
CA CYS A 78 6.83 -34.23 -5.15
C CYS A 78 7.25 -32.78 -5.31
N PHE A 79 8.30 -32.51 -6.09
CA PHE A 79 8.76 -31.15 -6.39
C PHE A 79 7.73 -30.36 -7.18
N LEU A 80 7.11 -30.99 -8.19
CA LEU A 80 6.06 -30.38 -8.99
C LEU A 80 4.82 -30.03 -8.12
N LEU A 81 4.47 -30.93 -7.18
CA LEU A 81 3.38 -30.69 -6.22
C LEU A 81 3.70 -29.54 -5.28
N VAL A 82 4.95 -29.39 -4.84
CA VAL A 82 5.38 -28.25 -4.01
C VAL A 82 5.30 -26.95 -4.79
N ILE A 83 5.77 -26.92 -6.04
CA ILE A 83 5.67 -25.72 -6.90
C ILE A 83 4.21 -25.34 -7.13
N VAL A 84 3.35 -26.30 -7.45
CA VAL A 84 1.90 -26.06 -7.63
C VAL A 84 1.27 -25.61 -6.32
N GLY A 85 1.64 -26.21 -5.20
CA GLY A 85 1.14 -25.84 -3.88
C GLY A 85 1.57 -24.43 -3.46
N VAL A 86 2.83 -24.06 -3.70
CA VAL A 86 3.34 -22.70 -3.43
C VAL A 86 2.70 -21.69 -4.40
N GLY A 87 2.57 -22.04 -5.68
CA GLY A 87 1.87 -21.22 -6.67
C GLY A 87 0.41 -21.00 -6.28
N TYR A 88 -0.30 -22.05 -5.88
CA TYR A 88 -1.68 -21.95 -5.38
C TYR A 88 -1.77 -21.12 -4.10
N PHE A 89 -0.82 -21.27 -3.18
CA PHE A 89 -0.79 -20.50 -1.93
C PHE A 89 -0.44 -19.02 -2.17
N MET A 90 0.36 -18.72 -3.19
CA MET A 90 0.65 -17.33 -3.58
C MET A 90 -0.49 -16.68 -4.36
N THR A 91 -1.20 -17.42 -5.19
CA THR A 91 -2.37 -16.91 -5.93
C THR A 91 -3.65 -16.90 -5.10
N SER A 92 -3.77 -17.74 -4.08
CA SER A 92 -4.93 -17.74 -3.18
C SER A 92 -4.86 -16.70 -2.06
N LYS A 93 -3.81 -15.88 -2.02
CA LYS A 93 -3.75 -14.74 -1.08
C LYS A 93 -4.75 -13.62 -1.40
N ASP A 94 -5.38 -13.66 -2.58
CA ASP A 94 -6.35 -12.65 -2.99
C ASP A 94 -7.82 -13.05 -2.76
N THR A 95 -8.08 -14.19 -2.14
CA THR A 95 -9.41 -14.47 -1.58
C THR A 95 -9.32 -14.33 -0.06
N PRO A 96 -9.68 -13.18 0.50
CA PRO A 96 -9.85 -13.10 1.94
C PRO A 96 -10.95 -14.10 2.32
N LEU A 97 -10.60 -15.05 3.21
CA LEU A 97 -11.63 -15.80 3.94
C LEU A 97 -12.68 -14.79 4.42
N PRO A 98 -13.99 -15.09 4.36
CA PRO A 98 -14.99 -14.23 4.94
C PRO A 98 -14.80 -14.26 6.46
N ILE A 99 -13.84 -13.48 6.93
CA ILE A 99 -13.89 -12.96 8.28
C ILE A 99 -15.23 -12.23 8.30
N LYS A 100 -16.11 -12.53 9.24
CA LYS A 100 -17.18 -11.62 9.63
C LYS A 100 -16.48 -10.32 10.02
N THR A 101 -16.10 -9.54 9.03
CA THR A 101 -15.69 -8.18 9.20
C THR A 101 -16.97 -7.48 9.57
N GLU A 102 -17.12 -7.10 10.81
CA GLU A 102 -17.94 -5.93 11.10
C GLU A 102 -17.47 -4.93 10.04
N THR A 103 -18.38 -4.58 9.16
CA THR A 103 -18.11 -3.62 8.10
C THR A 103 -17.89 -2.31 8.84
N VAL A 104 -16.66 -2.01 9.20
CA VAL A 104 -16.27 -0.71 9.74
C VAL A 104 -16.60 0.27 8.64
N GLN A 105 -17.77 0.89 8.76
CA GLN A 105 -18.21 1.90 7.82
C GLN A 105 -17.40 3.16 8.09
N SER A 106 -16.78 3.70 7.06
CA SER A 106 -16.06 4.97 7.18
C SER A 106 -17.01 6.07 7.66
N PRO A 107 -16.59 6.91 8.62
CA PRO A 107 -17.40 8.03 9.09
C PRO A 107 -17.41 9.21 8.11
N TYR A 108 -16.64 9.11 7.03
CA TYR A 108 -16.54 10.16 6.01
C TYR A 108 -17.64 10.02 4.96
N THR A 109 -18.20 11.15 4.54
CA THR A 109 -19.23 11.21 3.51
C THR A 109 -18.62 11.68 2.19
N LYS A 110 -19.08 11.09 1.09
CA LYS A 110 -18.68 11.55 -0.24
C LYS A 110 -19.57 12.75 -0.62
N SER A 111 -18.94 13.89 -0.91
CA SER A 111 -19.55 15.06 -1.55
C SER A 111 -18.89 15.24 -2.92
N GLY A 112 -19.66 15.59 -3.93
CA GLY A 112 -19.18 15.78 -5.30
C GLY A 112 -18.95 14.48 -6.08
N ASP A 113 -18.94 14.60 -7.41
CA ASP A 113 -18.86 13.48 -8.35
C ASP A 113 -17.64 13.51 -9.28
N SER A 114 -16.68 14.45 -9.07
CA SER A 114 -15.46 14.49 -9.89
C SER A 114 -14.63 13.22 -9.73
N GLU A 115 -13.94 12.81 -10.77
CA GLU A 115 -13.05 11.63 -10.75
C GLU A 115 -11.97 11.77 -9.67
N LEU A 116 -11.42 12.98 -9.50
CA LEU A 116 -10.41 13.28 -8.49
C LEU A 116 -10.96 13.02 -7.08
N LEU A 117 -12.13 13.57 -6.75
CA LEU A 117 -12.76 13.41 -5.44
C LEU A 117 -13.13 11.95 -5.17
N ASN A 118 -13.61 11.22 -6.20
CA ASN A 118 -13.89 9.79 -6.10
C ASN A 118 -12.64 8.99 -5.73
N ASN A 119 -11.51 9.29 -6.37
CA ASN A 119 -10.24 8.62 -6.12
C ASN A 119 -9.70 8.93 -4.71
N ILE A 120 -9.78 10.19 -4.27
CA ILE A 120 -9.38 10.58 -2.91
C ILE A 120 -10.25 9.86 -1.88
N TYR A 121 -11.57 9.86 -2.06
CA TYR A 121 -12.51 9.22 -1.16
C TYR A 121 -12.27 7.70 -1.04
N ALA A 122 -12.05 7.01 -2.15
CA ALA A 122 -11.76 5.58 -2.14
C ALA A 122 -10.47 5.24 -1.37
N ARG A 123 -9.44 6.08 -1.50
CA ARG A 123 -8.21 5.97 -0.71
C ARG A 123 -8.47 6.25 0.77
N LEU A 124 -9.21 7.31 1.09
CA LEU A 124 -9.55 7.68 2.46
C LEU A 124 -10.32 6.56 3.18
N ASP A 125 -11.31 5.96 2.51
CA ASP A 125 -12.06 4.82 3.03
C ASP A 125 -11.14 3.61 3.30
N THR A 126 -10.14 3.40 2.44
CA THR A 126 -9.15 2.34 2.60
C THR A 126 -8.20 2.62 3.76
N SER A 127 -7.68 3.85 3.88
CA SER A 127 -6.76 4.26 4.95
C SER A 127 -7.44 4.18 6.32
N TYR A 128 -8.69 4.62 6.43
CA TYR A 128 -9.50 4.48 7.64
C TYR A 128 -9.66 3.01 8.06
N LYS A 129 -10.03 2.13 7.12
CA LYS A 129 -10.18 0.69 7.39
C LYS A 129 -8.88 0.00 7.80
N ASN A 130 -7.76 0.46 7.24
CA ASN A 130 -6.42 -0.04 7.54
C ASN A 130 -5.81 0.60 8.80
N LYS A 131 -6.46 1.62 9.38
CA LYS A 131 -5.94 2.43 10.49
C LYS A 131 -4.59 3.06 10.17
N ASP A 132 -4.44 3.56 8.94
CA ASP A 132 -3.29 4.33 8.51
C ASP A 132 -3.57 5.81 8.83
N GLU A 133 -3.23 6.21 10.06
CA GLU A 133 -3.56 7.52 10.62
C GLU A 133 -2.93 8.67 9.85
N GLU A 134 -1.71 8.50 9.34
CA GLU A 134 -1.01 9.53 8.57
C GLU A 134 -1.68 9.74 7.20
N ASP A 135 -1.91 8.66 6.44
CA ASP A 135 -2.54 8.75 5.12
C ASP A 135 -4.00 9.23 5.27
N GLU A 136 -4.73 8.79 6.30
CA GLU A 136 -6.08 9.27 6.60
C GLU A 136 -6.10 10.79 6.83
N CYS A 137 -5.23 11.31 7.70
CA CYS A 137 -5.11 12.73 8.00
C CYS A 137 -4.82 13.56 6.74
N GLN A 138 -3.86 13.12 5.93
CA GLN A 138 -3.49 13.75 4.68
C GLN A 138 -4.62 13.74 3.64
N LEU A 139 -5.37 12.64 3.55
CA LEU A 139 -6.47 12.51 2.60
C LEU A 139 -7.70 13.31 3.01
N VAL A 140 -7.97 13.47 4.31
CA VAL A 140 -8.99 14.39 4.83
C VAL A 140 -8.70 15.82 4.36
N ALA A 141 -7.47 16.29 4.54
CA ALA A 141 -7.06 17.61 4.08
C ALA A 141 -7.15 17.75 2.55
N ALA A 142 -6.68 16.72 1.82
CA ALA A 142 -6.72 16.73 0.35
C ALA A 142 -8.16 16.75 -0.19
N TYR A 143 -9.05 15.92 0.38
CA TYR A 143 -10.46 15.93 -0.01
C TYR A 143 -11.11 17.29 0.22
N PHE A 144 -10.91 17.84 1.43
CA PHE A 144 -11.43 19.15 1.79
C PHE A 144 -11.01 20.23 0.79
N VAL A 145 -9.71 20.37 0.49
CA VAL A 145 -9.25 21.44 -0.41
C VAL A 145 -9.66 21.21 -1.85
N CYS A 146 -9.64 19.97 -2.34
CA CYS A 146 -10.06 19.68 -3.70
C CYS A 146 -11.55 19.96 -3.91
N ASP A 147 -12.39 19.64 -2.92
CA ASP A 147 -13.81 19.94 -2.98
C ASP A 147 -14.08 21.44 -2.75
N TYR A 148 -13.38 22.08 -1.81
CA TYR A 148 -13.51 23.53 -1.55
C TYR A 148 -13.18 24.38 -2.77
N TYR A 149 -12.09 24.09 -3.47
CA TYR A 149 -11.61 24.85 -4.61
C TYR A 149 -12.23 24.45 -5.97
N THR A 150 -13.17 23.52 -5.99
CA THR A 150 -13.92 23.13 -7.19
C THR A 150 -15.30 23.76 -7.19
N PHE A 151 -15.67 24.50 -8.25
CA PHE A 151 -16.98 25.11 -8.43
C PHE A 151 -17.93 24.30 -9.30
N VAL A 152 -17.39 23.44 -10.15
CA VAL A 152 -18.18 22.56 -11.04
C VAL A 152 -19.22 21.78 -10.22
N ASP A 153 -20.44 21.70 -10.74
CA ASP A 153 -21.59 20.98 -10.18
C ASP A 153 -22.10 21.46 -8.82
N LYS A 154 -21.53 22.52 -8.23
CA LYS A 154 -22.01 23.08 -6.96
C LYS A 154 -23.17 24.06 -7.15
N LYS A 155 -24.16 23.95 -6.29
CA LYS A 155 -25.26 24.91 -6.20
C LYS A 155 -24.76 26.31 -5.80
N LYS A 156 -25.58 27.35 -6.04
CA LYS A 156 -25.17 28.74 -5.82
C LYS A 156 -24.59 29.04 -4.43
N ASN A 157 -25.13 28.44 -3.39
CA ASN A 157 -24.72 28.68 -1.99
C ASN A 157 -24.00 27.51 -1.37
N GLU A 158 -23.64 26.51 -2.15
CA GLU A 158 -22.98 25.32 -1.70
C GLU A 158 -21.47 25.58 -1.61
N ILE A 159 -20.90 25.29 -0.45
CA ILE A 159 -19.47 25.36 -0.19
C ILE A 159 -18.95 23.93 -0.07
N GLY A 160 -17.94 23.61 -0.87
CA GLY A 160 -17.33 22.31 -0.84
C GLY A 160 -16.52 22.06 0.40
N GLY A 161 -16.36 20.79 0.75
CA GLY A 161 -15.46 20.33 1.81
C GLY A 161 -15.98 20.51 3.23
N VAL A 162 -17.06 21.27 3.47
CA VAL A 162 -17.54 21.59 4.84
C VAL A 162 -17.89 20.37 5.67
N ASP A 163 -18.24 19.23 5.07
CA ASP A 163 -18.52 17.97 5.75
C ASP A 163 -17.26 17.36 6.41
N TYR A 164 -16.09 17.86 6.03
CA TYR A 164 -14.81 17.47 6.57
C TYR A 164 -14.27 18.43 7.63
N MET A 165 -14.99 19.53 7.89
CA MET A 165 -14.62 20.49 8.91
C MET A 165 -15.12 20.09 10.29
N TYR A 166 -14.43 20.59 11.32
CA TYR A 166 -14.93 20.52 12.68
C TYR A 166 -16.23 21.33 12.80
N SER A 167 -17.27 20.71 13.34
CA SER A 167 -18.65 21.24 13.27
C SER A 167 -18.83 22.66 13.79
N GLU A 168 -18.12 23.03 14.88
CA GLU A 168 -18.22 24.36 15.47
C GLU A 168 -17.60 25.48 14.59
N MET A 169 -16.77 25.11 13.62
CA MET A 169 -16.13 26.05 12.70
C MET A 169 -16.87 26.25 11.38
N VAL A 170 -17.79 25.33 11.05
CA VAL A 170 -18.47 25.32 9.74
C VAL A 170 -19.19 26.61 9.44
N GLU A 171 -19.94 27.18 10.40
CA GLU A 171 -20.74 28.40 10.19
C GLU A 171 -19.85 29.60 9.87
N ASN A 172 -18.85 29.86 10.72
CA ASN A 172 -17.93 30.97 10.55
C ASN A 172 -17.11 30.84 9.25
N PHE A 173 -16.62 29.65 8.97
CA PHE A 173 -15.90 29.36 7.73
C PHE A 173 -16.78 29.58 6.49
N SER A 174 -18.00 29.10 6.53
CA SER A 174 -18.93 29.23 5.40
C SER A 174 -19.27 30.68 5.09
N GLN A 175 -19.50 31.51 6.12
CA GLN A 175 -19.72 32.95 5.95
C GLN A 175 -18.50 33.65 5.34
N TYR A 176 -17.30 33.33 5.84
CA TYR A 176 -16.06 33.84 5.28
C TYR A 176 -15.84 33.39 3.85
N ALA A 177 -16.01 32.10 3.56
CA ALA A 177 -15.84 31.54 2.22
C ALA A 177 -16.75 32.19 1.18
N GLN A 178 -18.03 32.44 1.52
CA GLN A 178 -18.98 33.09 0.63
C GLN A 178 -18.59 34.52 0.23
N THR A 179 -18.01 35.26 1.16
CA THR A 179 -17.58 36.65 0.93
C THR A 179 -16.18 36.77 0.33
N SER A 180 -15.38 35.70 0.42
CA SER A 180 -14.02 35.62 -0.10
C SER A 180 -13.96 34.80 -1.40
N PHE A 181 -13.50 33.58 -1.36
CA PHE A 181 -13.25 32.75 -2.53
C PHE A 181 -14.53 32.46 -3.36
N TYR A 182 -15.65 32.15 -2.71
CA TYR A 182 -16.88 31.84 -3.42
C TYR A 182 -17.55 33.05 -4.09
N SER A 183 -17.11 34.30 -3.79
CA SER A 183 -17.53 35.50 -4.53
C SER A 183 -17.07 35.45 -5.99
N TYR A 184 -16.02 34.73 -6.32
CA TYR A 184 -15.50 34.53 -7.68
C TYR A 184 -16.28 33.48 -8.49
N LYS A 185 -17.16 32.68 -7.87
CA LYS A 185 -17.88 31.58 -8.52
C LYS A 185 -18.66 31.98 -9.76
N ASN A 186 -19.25 33.18 -9.77
CA ASN A 186 -19.97 33.66 -10.96
C ASN A 186 -19.02 34.00 -12.11
N GLN A 187 -17.77 34.33 -11.83
CA GLN A 187 -16.75 34.67 -12.81
C GLN A 187 -16.06 33.44 -13.38
N TYR A 188 -15.87 32.39 -12.52
CA TYR A 188 -15.17 31.15 -12.85
C TYR A 188 -16.05 29.94 -12.53
N PRO A 189 -17.24 29.77 -13.17
CA PRO A 189 -18.19 28.71 -12.79
C PRO A 189 -17.67 27.30 -13.02
N GLU A 190 -16.72 27.15 -13.97
CA GLU A 190 -16.13 25.88 -14.36
C GLU A 190 -14.77 25.58 -13.67
N LEU A 191 -14.42 26.37 -12.65
CA LEU A 191 -13.17 26.14 -11.91
C LEU A 191 -13.18 24.75 -11.27
N GLU A 192 -12.12 24.01 -11.54
CA GLU A 192 -11.93 22.66 -11.02
C GLU A 192 -10.48 22.41 -10.65
N VAL A 193 -10.25 21.70 -9.54
CA VAL A 193 -8.95 21.16 -9.18
C VAL A 193 -8.71 19.88 -9.98
N LEU A 194 -7.70 19.89 -10.86
CA LEU A 194 -7.31 18.73 -11.66
C LEU A 194 -6.38 17.79 -10.93
N LYS A 195 -5.54 18.33 -10.03
CA LYS A 195 -4.51 17.56 -9.34
C LYS A 195 -4.14 18.23 -8.03
N TYR A 196 -3.79 17.40 -7.03
CA TYR A 196 -3.16 17.84 -5.80
C TYR A 196 -1.84 17.12 -5.56
N ASN A 197 -0.98 17.74 -4.77
CA ASN A 197 0.26 17.12 -4.29
C ASN A 197 0.51 17.56 -2.84
N ILE A 198 0.68 16.59 -1.94
CA ILE A 198 1.03 16.86 -0.55
C ILE A 198 2.54 17.14 -0.51
N ILE A 199 2.89 18.36 -0.09
CA ILE A 199 4.28 18.84 -0.02
C ILE A 199 4.90 18.45 1.33
N SER A 200 4.14 18.65 2.42
CA SER A 200 4.61 18.34 3.76
C SER A 200 3.46 17.98 4.70
N TYR A 201 3.79 17.18 5.69
CA TYR A 201 2.95 16.80 6.82
C TYR A 201 3.77 16.96 8.10
N SER A 202 3.23 17.65 9.09
CA SER A 202 3.94 17.91 10.35
C SER A 202 2.97 18.18 11.51
N PRO A 203 3.34 17.81 12.75
CA PRO A 203 2.57 18.21 13.91
C PRO A 203 2.44 19.73 13.98
N SER A 204 1.24 20.23 14.33
CA SER A 204 0.95 21.64 14.53
C SER A 204 1.02 22.00 16.01
N LYS A 205 1.38 23.25 16.29
CA LYS A 205 1.33 23.85 17.65
C LYS A 205 0.06 24.66 17.87
N VAL A 206 -0.78 24.77 16.87
CA VAL A 206 -2.06 25.48 16.97
C VAL A 206 -2.99 24.64 17.81
N THR A 207 -3.70 25.27 18.75
CA THR A 207 -4.73 24.63 19.55
C THR A 207 -6.01 25.45 19.45
N ILE A 208 -7.14 24.78 19.49
CA ILE A 208 -8.47 25.38 19.45
C ILE A 208 -9.08 25.25 20.85
N ALA A 209 -9.73 26.32 21.31
CA ALA A 209 -10.41 26.32 22.60
C ALA A 209 -11.45 25.18 22.66
N GLY A 210 -11.38 24.38 23.72
CA GLY A 210 -12.21 23.20 23.91
C GLY A 210 -11.67 21.90 23.31
N LEU A 211 -10.53 21.95 22.59
CA LEU A 211 -9.85 20.80 21.99
C LEU A 211 -8.35 20.78 22.30
N GLU A 212 -7.94 21.36 23.44
CA GLU A 212 -6.52 21.56 23.79
C GLU A 212 -5.72 20.26 23.91
N ASP A 213 -6.38 19.16 24.25
CA ASP A 213 -5.76 17.84 24.47
C ASP A 213 -5.71 17.00 23.20
N ASN A 214 -6.08 17.56 22.04
CA ASN A 214 -6.12 16.84 20.77
C ASN A 214 -4.83 17.03 19.95
N ASP A 215 -4.54 16.07 19.08
CA ASP A 215 -3.42 16.15 18.16
C ASP A 215 -3.77 16.98 16.93
N TYR A 216 -2.90 17.90 16.57
CA TYR A 216 -3.04 18.80 15.43
C TYR A 216 -1.91 18.59 14.42
N TYR A 217 -2.27 18.69 13.14
CA TYR A 217 -1.33 18.50 12.03
C TYR A 217 -1.49 19.63 11.00
N ASN A 218 -0.37 20.10 10.46
CA ASN A 218 -0.34 20.99 9.31
C ASN A 218 0.03 20.21 8.05
N ILE A 219 -0.80 20.32 7.03
CA ILE A 219 -0.61 19.68 5.74
C ILE A 219 -0.50 20.78 4.67
N LEU A 220 0.67 20.88 4.04
CA LEU A 220 0.91 21.78 2.94
C LEU A 220 0.58 21.07 1.63
N ILE A 221 -0.35 21.63 0.86
CA ILE A 221 -0.87 21.02 -0.35
C ILE A 221 -0.72 21.99 -1.52
N SER A 222 -0.17 21.52 -2.63
CA SER A 222 -0.16 22.21 -3.90
C SER A 222 -1.29 21.72 -4.79
N LEU A 223 -2.03 22.65 -5.41
CA LEU A 223 -3.17 22.40 -6.28
C LEU A 223 -2.83 22.78 -7.72
N THR A 224 -3.38 22.05 -8.68
CA THR A 224 -3.35 22.39 -10.08
C THR A 224 -4.79 22.56 -10.56
N PHE A 225 -5.10 23.73 -11.08
CA PHE A 225 -6.43 24.08 -11.56
C PHE A 225 -6.54 23.93 -13.09
N ASN A 226 -7.76 23.77 -13.60
CA ASN A 226 -8.05 23.77 -15.04
C ASN A 226 -7.89 25.16 -15.68
N GLU A 227 -7.97 26.24 -14.90
CA GLU A 227 -7.76 27.62 -15.34
C GLU A 227 -6.99 28.41 -14.28
N GLU A 228 -6.30 29.48 -14.72
CA GLU A 228 -5.58 30.38 -13.82
C GLU A 228 -6.49 31.48 -13.32
N ILE A 229 -6.52 31.69 -12.01
CA ILE A 229 -7.22 32.84 -11.39
C ILE A 229 -6.17 33.76 -10.81
N GLU A 230 -6.20 35.02 -11.25
CA GLU A 230 -5.28 36.04 -10.74
C GLU A 230 -5.47 36.23 -9.23
N GLY A 231 -4.38 36.08 -8.46
CA GLY A 231 -4.39 36.23 -7.02
C GLY A 231 -4.80 34.97 -6.24
N LEU A 232 -5.15 33.87 -6.91
CA LEU A 232 -5.37 32.59 -6.25
C LEU A 232 -4.03 31.88 -6.03
N ASN A 233 -3.71 31.61 -4.76
CA ASN A 233 -2.54 30.82 -4.44
C ASN A 233 -2.80 29.34 -4.71
N SER A 234 -1.89 28.70 -5.46
CA SER A 234 -1.95 27.26 -5.74
C SER A 234 -1.42 26.38 -4.59
N THR A 235 -0.87 27.01 -3.54
CA THR A 235 -0.35 26.29 -2.37
C THR A 235 -1.10 26.74 -1.13
N VAL A 236 -1.63 25.78 -0.38
CA VAL A 236 -2.44 26.03 0.81
C VAL A 236 -1.96 25.19 1.97
N ASN A 237 -2.06 25.75 3.18
CA ASN A 237 -1.80 25.05 4.41
C ASN A 237 -3.11 24.71 5.10
N VAL A 238 -3.34 23.42 5.36
CA VAL A 238 -4.54 22.90 6.02
C VAL A 238 -4.16 22.43 7.42
N THR A 239 -4.85 22.96 8.42
CA THR A 239 -4.72 22.46 9.78
C THR A 239 -5.81 21.44 10.05
N VAL A 240 -5.42 20.25 10.48
CA VAL A 240 -6.32 19.13 10.80
C VAL A 240 -6.18 18.78 12.27
N VAL A 241 -7.29 18.46 12.90
CA VAL A 241 -7.35 17.99 14.29
C VAL A 241 -7.92 16.58 14.34
N ARG A 242 -7.38 15.75 15.23
CA ARG A 242 -7.96 14.44 15.53
C ARG A 242 -8.92 14.59 16.71
N VAL A 243 -10.18 14.23 16.50
CA VAL A 243 -11.19 14.19 17.57
C VAL A 243 -11.75 12.76 17.63
N GLU A 244 -11.54 12.10 18.74
CA GLU A 244 -11.86 10.67 18.94
C GLU A 244 -11.10 9.79 17.92
N ASP A 245 -11.79 9.17 16.98
CA ASP A 245 -11.27 8.27 15.96
C ASP A 245 -11.37 8.84 14.53
N ARG A 246 -11.58 10.16 14.39
CA ARG A 246 -11.78 10.84 13.12
C ARG A 246 -10.95 12.12 13.04
N TYR A 247 -10.49 12.44 11.82
CA TYR A 247 -9.82 13.70 11.50
C TYR A 247 -10.81 14.73 10.96
N TYR A 248 -10.61 16.00 11.35
CA TYR A 248 -11.41 17.15 10.90
C TYR A 248 -10.50 18.31 10.52
N VAL A 249 -10.86 19.01 9.47
CA VAL A 249 -10.21 20.28 9.13
C VAL A 249 -10.68 21.37 10.09
N CYS A 250 -9.73 22.11 10.63
CA CYS A 250 -9.98 23.21 11.55
C CYS A 250 -9.32 24.54 11.13
N GLY A 251 -8.56 24.56 10.04
CA GLY A 251 -7.95 25.75 9.50
C GLY A 251 -7.57 25.59 8.03
N LEU A 252 -7.64 26.70 7.30
CA LEU A 252 -7.21 26.82 5.91
C LEU A 252 -6.53 28.17 5.75
N ASP A 253 -5.24 28.17 5.44
CA ASP A 253 -4.43 29.36 5.21
C ASP A 253 -3.78 29.30 3.82
N ASN A 254 -3.65 30.43 3.16
CA ASN A 254 -2.82 30.55 1.97
C ASN A 254 -1.35 30.53 2.40
N ALA A 255 -0.56 29.65 1.78
CA ALA A 255 0.86 29.47 2.06
C ALA A 255 1.72 30.46 1.27
#